data_5fb9b2315c3c4b694067c88439fd2368
#
_entry.id   5fb9b2315c3c4b694067c88439fd2368
#
_cell.length_a   1.000
_cell.length_b   1.000
_cell.length_c   1.000
_cell.angle_alpha   90.00
_cell.angle_beta   90.00
_cell.angle_gamma   90.00
#
_symmetry.space_group_name_H-M   'P 1'
#
loop_
_entity.id
_entity.type
_entity.pdbx_description
1 polymer ?
#
loop_
_entity_poly.entity_id
_entity_poly.type
_entity_poly.pdbx_seq_one_letter_code
_entity_poly.pdbx_strand_id
1 'polypeptide(L)'
;MKKFINIHELRSLFFLVLIVLSVKETIFELYIVPTGSMENTIMTGDMLVGNRFVYGMKTPSWIGIPYTSIGFFIPSIRFPSFKTPGRGDVIIFQFPRDVRQKYVKRCVAEPGDIFEIRDKIIYINNEEYPLPENGKFLMNPYSNDFLQQDIFLGDTGNKDHFSKINIPKKGDTIKVSSENAQLLLHIMLLDGHEITLENSMQNYKFTMTSPDELWRRIGKPKVYKPYYPQGNLLVPWSTDNLPSGTLKVNGIPINEIQEYYVEQDYYFAVGDNRDDSLDSRFWGFVPRNHIIGEALFAYFSLDISSFPYIPRFDRIGTIIQ
;
A
#
# COMPACT_ATOMS: atom_id res chain seq x y z
N MET A 1 5.51 25.24 48.39
CA MET A 1 5.08 23.85 48.74
C MET A 1 5.19 22.98 47.47
N LYS A 2 6.18 22.10 47.41
CA LYS A 2 6.27 21.07 46.39
C LYS A 2 5.23 20.00 46.70
N LYS A 3 4.13 19.90 45.94
CA LYS A 3 3.24 18.75 46.02
C LYS A 3 4.02 17.53 45.51
N PHE A 4 4.39 16.63 46.41
CA PHE A 4 4.88 15.32 46.04
C PHE A 4 3.73 14.58 45.38
N ILE A 5 3.93 14.17 44.10
CA ILE A 5 2.97 13.34 43.37
C ILE A 5 2.82 12.04 44.14
N ASN A 6 1.59 11.72 44.56
CA ASN A 6 1.30 10.49 45.27
C ASN A 6 1.52 9.28 44.34
N ILE A 7 2.09 8.19 44.85
CA ILE A 7 2.35 6.96 44.09
C ILE A 7 1.08 6.39 43.42
N HIS A 8 -0.09 6.60 44.03
CA HIS A 8 -1.39 6.23 43.48
C HIS A 8 -1.77 7.11 42.26
N GLU A 9 -1.51 8.40 42.32
CA GLU A 9 -1.74 9.32 41.21
C GLU A 9 -0.82 8.98 40.04
N LEU A 10 0.43 8.66 40.31
CA LEU A 10 1.38 8.23 39.28
C LEU A 10 0.98 6.92 38.62
N ARG A 11 0.50 5.95 39.40
CA ARG A 11 -0.04 4.68 38.87
C ARG A 11 -1.28 4.92 38.00
N SER A 12 -2.25 5.71 38.48
CA SER A 12 -3.46 6.03 37.72
C SER A 12 -3.11 6.74 36.42
N LEU A 13 -2.18 7.70 36.46
CA LEU A 13 -1.71 8.38 35.23
C LEU A 13 -1.05 7.40 34.27
N PHE A 14 -0.22 6.49 34.76
CA PHE A 14 0.42 5.45 33.95
C PHE A 14 -0.61 4.55 33.25
N PHE A 15 -1.61 4.04 33.98
CA PHE A 15 -2.67 3.23 33.37
C PHE A 15 -3.53 4.02 32.40
N LEU A 16 -3.85 5.28 32.71
CA LEU A 16 -4.59 6.14 31.79
C LEU A 16 -3.82 6.34 30.46
N VAL A 17 -2.53 6.66 30.54
CA VAL A 17 -1.67 6.81 29.36
C VAL A 17 -1.60 5.51 28.58
N LEU A 18 -1.46 4.37 29.24
CA LEU A 18 -1.42 3.06 28.60
C LEU A 18 -2.74 2.72 27.89
N ILE A 19 -3.90 3.04 28.51
CA ILE A 19 -5.21 2.86 27.88
C ILE A 19 -5.33 3.77 26.65
N VAL A 20 -5.01 5.06 26.77
CA VAL A 20 -5.09 6.02 25.67
C VAL A 20 -4.20 5.58 24.50
N LEU A 21 -2.97 5.17 24.78
CA LEU A 21 -2.06 4.67 23.74
C LEU A 21 -2.59 3.38 23.12
N SER A 22 -3.15 2.47 23.92
CA SER A 22 -3.75 1.23 23.40
C SER A 22 -4.93 1.52 22.48
N VAL A 23 -5.84 2.40 22.88
CA VAL A 23 -7.00 2.82 22.05
C VAL A 23 -6.52 3.48 20.76
N LYS A 24 -5.55 4.41 20.85
CA LYS A 24 -4.97 5.07 19.69
C LYS A 24 -4.35 4.09 18.69
N GLU A 25 -3.62 3.10 19.17
CA GLU A 25 -2.92 2.15 18.30
C GLU A 25 -3.83 1.05 17.74
N THR A 26 -4.97 0.79 18.37
CA THR A 26 -5.83 -0.36 18.03
C THR A 26 -7.15 0.00 17.38
N ILE A 27 -7.79 1.10 17.79
CA ILE A 27 -9.14 1.47 17.35
C ILE A 27 -9.12 2.61 16.34
N PHE A 28 -8.49 3.74 16.70
CA PHE A 28 -8.43 4.93 15.86
C PHE A 28 -7.00 5.40 15.70
N GLU A 29 -6.66 5.78 14.49
CA GLU A 29 -5.37 6.40 14.19
C GLU A 29 -5.59 7.72 13.45
N LEU A 30 -4.75 8.70 13.79
CA LEU A 30 -4.79 10.02 13.18
C LEU A 30 -3.76 10.08 12.04
N TYR A 31 -4.18 10.59 10.90
CA TYR A 31 -3.36 10.69 9.70
C TYR A 31 -3.33 12.13 9.19
N ILE A 32 -2.20 12.55 8.66
CA ILE A 32 -2.06 13.81 7.92
C ILE A 32 -1.89 13.47 6.46
N VAL A 33 -2.64 14.14 5.59
CA VAL A 33 -2.63 13.90 4.15
C VAL A 33 -1.68 14.87 3.45
N PRO A 34 -0.54 14.39 2.93
CA PRO A 34 0.47 15.26 2.33
C PRO A 34 0.28 15.47 0.81
N THR A 35 -0.60 14.74 0.16
CA THR A 35 -0.72 14.71 -1.31
C THR A 35 -2.16 14.82 -1.79
N GLY A 36 -2.34 15.30 -3.03
CA GLY A 36 -3.65 15.53 -3.65
C GLY A 36 -4.25 14.33 -4.40
N SER A 37 -3.74 13.11 -4.20
CA SER A 37 -4.20 11.94 -4.97
C SER A 37 -5.67 11.51 -4.72
N MET A 38 -6.27 12.01 -3.64
CA MET A 38 -7.69 11.84 -3.29
C MET A 38 -8.42 13.18 -3.27
N GLU A 39 -7.87 14.20 -3.95
CA GLU A 39 -8.38 15.57 -3.92
C GLU A 39 -9.86 15.65 -4.32
N ASN A 40 -10.58 16.57 -3.69
CA ASN A 40 -12.02 16.72 -3.55
C ASN A 40 -12.63 15.78 -2.48
N THR A 41 -12.29 14.51 -2.43
CA THR A 41 -12.70 13.62 -1.32
C THR A 41 -11.88 13.94 -0.07
N ILE A 42 -10.55 13.95 -0.22
CA ILE A 42 -9.58 14.25 0.84
C ILE A 42 -8.59 15.27 0.31
N MET A 43 -8.51 16.43 0.93
CA MET A 43 -7.63 17.52 0.52
C MET A 43 -6.23 17.36 1.12
N THR A 44 -5.24 17.84 0.40
CA THR A 44 -3.88 18.01 0.96
C THR A 44 -3.94 18.91 2.18
N GLY A 45 -3.38 18.44 3.31
CA GLY A 45 -3.46 19.15 4.61
C GLY A 45 -4.65 18.75 5.47
N ASP A 46 -5.53 17.85 5.01
CA ASP A 46 -6.54 17.24 5.86
C ASP A 46 -5.90 16.33 6.92
N MET A 47 -6.46 16.37 8.11
CA MET A 47 -6.13 15.50 9.22
C MET A 47 -7.30 14.54 9.45
N LEU A 48 -7.07 13.25 9.19
CA LEU A 48 -8.11 12.23 9.14
C LEU A 48 -8.13 11.37 10.40
N VAL A 49 -9.31 10.92 10.76
CA VAL A 49 -9.52 9.81 11.68
C VAL A 49 -9.71 8.53 10.87
N GLY A 50 -8.85 7.56 11.06
CA GLY A 50 -8.98 6.22 10.48
C GLY A 50 -9.49 5.22 11.51
N ASN A 51 -10.48 4.41 11.11
CA ASN A 51 -11.02 3.30 11.88
C ASN A 51 -10.21 2.03 11.61
N ARG A 52 -9.39 1.62 12.54
CA ARG A 52 -8.58 0.40 12.43
C ARG A 52 -9.34 -0.86 12.85
N PHE A 53 -10.42 -0.68 13.59
CA PHE A 53 -11.18 -1.76 14.19
C PHE A 53 -12.06 -2.50 13.19
N VAL A 54 -12.60 -1.79 12.19
CA VAL A 54 -13.58 -2.33 11.23
C VAL A 54 -13.04 -3.52 10.45
N TYR A 55 -11.78 -3.46 9.99
CA TYR A 55 -11.15 -4.51 9.20
C TYR A 55 -10.34 -5.51 10.04
N GLY A 56 -10.63 -5.60 11.33
CA GLY A 56 -9.89 -6.43 12.28
C GLY A 56 -8.65 -5.73 12.82
N MET A 57 -8.76 -5.32 14.05
CA MET A 57 -7.71 -4.67 14.81
C MET A 57 -6.40 -5.47 14.70
N LYS A 58 -5.32 -4.79 14.33
CA LYS A 58 -3.99 -5.38 14.22
C LYS A 58 -3.13 -4.86 15.36
N THR A 59 -2.49 -5.76 16.11
CA THR A 59 -1.51 -5.34 17.12
C THR A 59 -0.33 -4.63 16.46
N PRO A 60 0.36 -3.73 17.16
CA PRO A 60 1.57 -3.10 16.63
C PRO A 60 2.57 -4.17 16.16
N SER A 61 3.19 -3.95 15.01
CA SER A 61 4.28 -4.80 14.50
C SER A 61 5.66 -4.27 14.88
N TRP A 62 5.70 -3.08 15.45
CA TRP A 62 6.93 -2.41 15.88
C TRP A 62 6.69 -1.67 17.19
N ILE A 63 7.58 -1.86 18.14
CA ILE A 63 7.59 -1.14 19.42
C ILE A 63 8.88 -0.32 19.50
N GLY A 64 8.74 0.99 19.68
CA GLY A 64 9.89 1.88 19.74
C GLY A 64 9.52 3.29 20.17
N ILE A 65 10.53 4.14 20.21
CA ILE A 65 10.36 5.55 20.56
C ILE A 65 9.77 6.28 19.35
N PRO A 66 8.61 6.96 19.52
CA PRO A 66 7.98 7.72 18.43
C PRO A 66 8.98 8.68 17.77
N TYR A 67 8.89 8.81 16.44
CA TYR A 67 9.74 9.67 15.61
C TYR A 67 11.25 9.34 15.59
N THR A 68 11.62 8.16 16.12
CA THR A 68 13.00 7.65 16.04
C THR A 68 13.04 6.27 15.36
N SER A 69 14.25 5.82 15.01
CA SER A 69 14.48 4.45 14.52
C SER A 69 14.80 3.46 15.64
N ILE A 70 14.70 3.90 16.92
CA ILE A 70 15.01 3.07 18.09
C ILE A 70 13.78 2.25 18.46
N GLY A 71 13.84 0.93 18.22
CA GLY A 71 12.77 0.00 18.50
C GLY A 71 13.04 -1.37 17.89
N PHE A 72 12.10 -2.28 18.05
CA PHE A 72 12.18 -3.64 17.55
C PHE A 72 10.84 -4.10 16.97
N PHE A 73 10.91 -5.03 16.01
CA PHE A 73 9.73 -5.64 15.42
C PHE A 73 9.24 -6.79 16.30
N ILE A 74 7.91 -6.88 16.40
CA ILE A 74 7.22 -8.00 17.06
C ILE A 74 6.23 -8.63 16.08
N PRO A 75 5.95 -9.94 16.21
CA PRO A 75 4.88 -10.56 15.44
C PRO A 75 3.56 -9.85 15.70
N SER A 76 2.90 -9.39 14.66
CA SER A 76 1.59 -8.76 14.78
C SER A 76 0.48 -9.79 14.59
N ILE A 77 -0.53 -9.71 15.44
CA ILE A 77 -1.74 -10.53 15.38
C ILE A 77 -2.87 -9.64 14.87
N ARG A 78 -3.69 -10.16 13.96
CA ARG A 78 -4.92 -9.51 13.52
C ARG A 78 -6.11 -10.22 14.17
N PHE A 79 -6.97 -9.45 14.81
CA PHE A 79 -8.23 -9.92 15.35
C PHE A 79 -9.28 -10.10 14.23
N PRO A 80 -10.35 -10.88 14.47
CA PRO A 80 -11.43 -10.99 13.50
C PRO A 80 -11.97 -9.63 13.07
N SER A 81 -12.31 -9.49 11.79
CA SER A 81 -12.87 -8.28 11.23
C SER A 81 -14.39 -8.27 11.34
N PHE A 82 -14.97 -7.07 11.47
CA PHE A 82 -16.43 -6.86 11.41
C PHE A 82 -16.90 -6.73 9.97
N LYS A 83 -16.03 -6.24 9.08
CA LYS A 83 -16.29 -6.02 7.67
C LYS A 83 -15.01 -6.38 6.89
N THR A 84 -15.14 -6.91 5.70
CA THR A 84 -14.05 -6.96 4.71
C THR A 84 -14.00 -5.64 3.94
N PRO A 85 -12.83 -5.18 3.48
CA PRO A 85 -12.76 -4.05 2.57
C PRO A 85 -13.61 -4.32 1.34
N GLY A 86 -14.43 -3.35 0.95
CA GLY A 86 -15.34 -3.45 -0.18
C GLY A 86 -15.11 -2.37 -1.22
N ARG A 87 -15.73 -2.53 -2.40
CA ARG A 87 -15.72 -1.49 -3.44
C ARG A 87 -16.36 -0.21 -2.91
N GLY A 88 -15.71 0.91 -3.16
CA GLY A 88 -16.12 2.23 -2.67
C GLY A 88 -15.48 2.63 -1.35
N ASP A 89 -15.02 1.69 -0.52
CA ASP A 89 -14.36 2.02 0.74
C ASP A 89 -13.06 2.83 0.50
N VAL A 90 -12.88 3.89 1.27
CA VAL A 90 -11.62 4.64 1.27
C VAL A 90 -10.69 4.00 2.31
N ILE A 91 -9.81 3.15 1.84
CA ILE A 91 -8.94 2.32 2.66
C ILE A 91 -7.62 3.00 2.99
N ILE A 92 -7.15 2.77 4.22
CA ILE A 92 -5.82 3.15 4.69
C ILE A 92 -4.98 1.89 4.78
N PHE A 93 -3.82 1.90 4.15
CA PHE A 93 -2.96 0.71 4.07
C PHE A 93 -1.47 1.04 4.07
N GLN A 94 -0.65 0.06 4.42
CA GLN A 94 0.79 0.13 4.25
C GLN A 94 1.14 -0.02 2.78
N PHE A 95 1.95 0.91 2.26
CA PHE A 95 2.37 0.87 0.85
C PHE A 95 3.13 -0.44 0.56
N PRO A 96 2.72 -1.23 -0.45
CA PRO A 96 3.31 -2.56 -0.68
C PRO A 96 4.82 -2.55 -0.93
N ARG A 97 5.34 -1.49 -1.54
CA ARG A 97 6.78 -1.34 -1.82
C ARG A 97 7.56 -0.70 -0.67
N ASP A 98 6.88 -0.08 0.31
CA ASP A 98 7.47 0.45 1.54
C ASP A 98 6.46 0.47 2.69
N VAL A 99 6.44 -0.57 3.48
CA VAL A 99 5.50 -0.76 4.61
C VAL A 99 5.55 0.31 5.70
N ARG A 100 6.57 1.20 5.68
CA ARG A 100 6.64 2.34 6.59
C ARG A 100 5.77 3.51 6.13
N GLN A 101 5.46 3.59 4.85
CA GLN A 101 4.56 4.58 4.29
C GLN A 101 3.12 4.09 4.37
N LYS A 102 2.21 4.98 4.71
CA LYS A 102 0.78 4.71 4.73
C LYS A 102 0.11 5.51 3.62
N TYR A 103 -0.70 4.84 2.85
CA TYR A 103 -1.44 5.41 1.72
C TYR A 103 -2.93 5.36 2.02
N VAL A 104 -3.65 6.32 1.44
CA VAL A 104 -5.12 6.37 1.42
C VAL A 104 -5.56 6.36 -0.04
N LYS A 105 -6.40 5.37 -0.41
CA LYS A 105 -6.97 5.24 -1.75
C LYS A 105 -8.37 4.63 -1.65
N ARG A 106 -9.15 4.76 -2.72
CA ARG A 106 -10.43 4.07 -2.84
C ARG A 106 -10.23 2.65 -3.33
N CYS A 107 -10.78 1.67 -2.62
CA CYS A 107 -10.89 0.29 -3.09
C CYS A 107 -11.87 0.24 -4.26
N VAL A 108 -11.41 -0.11 -5.44
CA VAL A 108 -12.23 -0.18 -6.65
C VAL A 108 -12.50 -1.61 -7.09
N ALA A 109 -11.63 -2.56 -6.73
CA ALA A 109 -11.86 -3.97 -7.01
C ALA A 109 -11.47 -4.85 -5.82
N GLU A 110 -12.27 -5.90 -5.62
CA GLU A 110 -12.20 -6.88 -4.54
C GLU A 110 -11.56 -8.18 -5.01
N PRO A 111 -11.21 -9.09 -4.06
CA PRO A 111 -10.67 -10.40 -4.41
C PRO A 111 -11.59 -11.22 -5.34
N GLY A 112 -11.06 -11.66 -6.47
CA GLY A 112 -11.78 -12.40 -7.50
C GLY A 112 -12.43 -11.55 -8.58
N ASP A 113 -12.35 -10.23 -8.49
CA ASP A 113 -12.83 -9.32 -9.56
C ASP A 113 -11.91 -9.35 -10.79
N ILE A 114 -12.50 -9.01 -11.92
CA ILE A 114 -11.78 -8.68 -13.15
C ILE A 114 -11.82 -7.16 -13.31
N PHE A 115 -10.66 -6.53 -13.22
CA PHE A 115 -10.49 -5.09 -13.36
C PHE A 115 -9.99 -4.74 -14.75
N GLU A 116 -10.51 -3.65 -15.34
CA GLU A 116 -10.09 -3.11 -16.62
C GLU A 116 -10.34 -1.60 -16.65
N ILE A 117 -9.55 -0.84 -17.42
CA ILE A 117 -9.86 0.57 -17.75
C ILE A 117 -9.91 0.73 -19.25
N ARG A 118 -10.98 1.33 -19.75
CA ARG A 118 -11.14 1.74 -21.14
C ARG A 118 -11.49 3.22 -21.17
N ASP A 119 -10.69 4.01 -21.81
CA ASP A 119 -10.93 5.45 -21.99
C ASP A 119 -11.24 6.16 -20.64
N LYS A 120 -10.40 5.90 -19.62
CA LYS A 120 -10.53 6.38 -18.21
C LYS A 120 -11.67 5.76 -17.41
N ILE A 121 -12.60 5.05 -18.03
CA ILE A 121 -13.72 4.42 -17.37
C ILE A 121 -13.27 3.07 -16.79
N ILE A 122 -13.50 2.87 -15.52
CA ILE A 122 -13.21 1.59 -14.83
C ILE A 122 -14.35 0.62 -15.10
N TYR A 123 -14.00 -0.61 -15.43
CA TYR A 123 -14.92 -1.74 -15.55
C TYR A 123 -14.53 -2.81 -14.55
N ILE A 124 -15.52 -3.31 -13.80
CA ILE A 124 -15.38 -4.42 -12.88
C ILE A 124 -16.31 -5.54 -13.34
N ASN A 125 -15.74 -6.71 -13.64
CA ASN A 125 -16.51 -7.85 -14.16
C ASN A 125 -17.29 -7.52 -15.45
N ASN A 126 -16.73 -6.66 -16.30
CA ASN A 126 -17.30 -6.05 -17.53
C ASN A 126 -18.45 -5.06 -17.29
N GLU A 127 -18.78 -4.70 -16.08
CA GLU A 127 -19.74 -3.65 -15.75
C GLU A 127 -19.01 -2.34 -15.44
N GLU A 128 -19.56 -1.22 -15.90
CA GLU A 128 -19.00 0.10 -15.60
C GLU A 128 -19.04 0.39 -14.10
N TYR A 129 -17.91 0.73 -13.53
CA TYR A 129 -17.81 1.19 -12.15
C TYR A 129 -17.81 2.73 -12.15
N PRO A 130 -18.84 3.37 -11.57
CA PRO A 130 -19.00 4.81 -11.67
C PRO A 130 -17.85 5.57 -10.99
N LEU A 131 -17.52 6.72 -11.56
CA LEU A 131 -16.64 7.68 -10.89
C LEU A 131 -17.32 8.14 -9.59
N PRO A 132 -16.63 8.13 -8.43
CA PRO A 132 -17.21 8.66 -7.20
C PRO A 132 -17.57 10.14 -7.37
N GLU A 133 -18.55 10.62 -6.59
CA GLU A 133 -19.08 11.99 -6.69
C GLU A 133 -17.98 13.07 -6.70
N ASN A 134 -16.96 12.88 -5.86
CA ASN A 134 -15.82 13.78 -5.75
C ASN A 134 -14.64 13.39 -6.65
N GLY A 135 -14.78 12.34 -7.44
CA GLY A 135 -13.73 11.89 -8.37
C GLY A 135 -13.56 12.86 -9.54
N LYS A 136 -12.35 12.97 -10.04
CA LYS A 136 -12.04 13.90 -11.13
C LYS A 136 -11.00 13.38 -12.12
N PHE A 137 -11.12 13.90 -13.32
CA PHE A 137 -10.09 13.86 -14.36
C PHE A 137 -9.58 15.28 -14.61
N LEU A 138 -8.29 15.41 -14.86
CA LEU A 138 -7.63 16.70 -15.13
C LEU A 138 -7.25 16.86 -16.61
N MET A 139 -7.12 15.76 -17.33
CA MET A 139 -6.62 15.72 -18.70
C MET A 139 -7.51 14.85 -19.60
N ASN A 140 -7.37 15.02 -20.90
CA ASN A 140 -7.92 14.07 -21.86
C ASN A 140 -7.23 12.70 -21.73
N PRO A 141 -7.90 11.60 -22.12
CA PRO A 141 -7.30 10.27 -22.04
C PRO A 141 -6.08 10.17 -22.97
N TYR A 142 -5.12 9.37 -22.57
CA TYR A 142 -4.01 8.98 -23.44
C TYR A 142 -4.54 8.14 -24.63
N SER A 143 -3.76 8.08 -25.70
CA SER A 143 -4.05 7.13 -26.78
C SER A 143 -3.94 5.70 -26.27
N ASN A 144 -4.79 4.80 -26.77
CA ASN A 144 -4.72 3.38 -26.44
C ASN A 144 -3.39 2.73 -26.83
N ASP A 145 -2.73 3.25 -27.88
CA ASP A 145 -1.44 2.73 -28.37
C ASP A 145 -0.24 3.23 -27.53
N PHE A 146 -0.46 4.16 -26.61
CA PHE A 146 0.60 4.65 -25.73
C PHE A 146 0.87 3.66 -24.60
N LEU A 147 2.07 3.07 -24.60
CA LEU A 147 2.55 2.20 -23.50
C LEU A 147 3.28 3.03 -22.45
N GLN A 148 2.76 3.01 -21.24
CA GLN A 148 3.34 3.74 -20.11
C GLN A 148 4.33 2.83 -19.38
N GLN A 149 5.61 3.23 -19.32
CA GLN A 149 6.71 2.38 -18.83
C GLN A 149 6.60 1.99 -17.35
N ASP A 150 5.98 2.83 -16.53
CA ASP A 150 5.83 2.63 -15.08
C ASP A 150 4.49 1.99 -14.69
N ILE A 151 3.68 1.58 -15.68
CA ILE A 151 2.42 0.88 -15.43
C ILE A 151 2.67 -0.52 -14.82
N PHE A 152 1.75 -0.98 -13.97
CA PHE A 152 1.86 -2.30 -13.36
C PHE A 152 1.85 -3.42 -14.41
N LEU A 153 2.79 -4.35 -14.30
CA LEU A 153 3.09 -5.43 -15.25
C LEU A 153 3.64 -4.98 -16.63
N GLY A 154 3.86 -3.69 -16.84
CA GLY A 154 4.59 -3.16 -18.00
C GLY A 154 3.88 -3.25 -19.36
N ASP A 155 3.09 -4.27 -19.61
CA ASP A 155 2.38 -4.56 -20.86
C ASP A 155 0.87 -4.34 -20.78
N THR A 156 0.37 -3.83 -19.65
CA THR A 156 -1.07 -3.60 -19.43
C THR A 156 -1.60 -2.33 -20.09
N GLY A 157 -0.77 -1.54 -20.76
CA GLY A 157 -1.16 -0.33 -21.47
C GLY A 157 -0.72 0.97 -20.77
N ASN A 158 -1.67 1.78 -20.34
CA ASN A 158 -1.43 3.03 -19.63
C ASN A 158 -2.51 3.27 -18.54
N LYS A 159 -2.39 4.37 -17.78
CA LYS A 159 -3.33 4.67 -16.69
C LYS A 159 -4.78 4.88 -17.13
N ASP A 160 -5.01 5.19 -18.40
CA ASP A 160 -6.34 5.50 -18.99
C ASP A 160 -6.90 4.34 -19.83
N HIS A 161 -6.02 3.43 -20.26
CA HIS A 161 -6.34 2.18 -20.96
C HIS A 161 -5.51 1.06 -20.31
N PHE A 162 -6.11 0.36 -19.37
CA PHE A 162 -5.45 -0.69 -18.58
C PHE A 162 -6.09 -2.03 -18.92
N SER A 163 -5.29 -2.99 -19.37
CA SER A 163 -5.75 -4.31 -19.79
C SER A 163 -6.39 -5.08 -18.65
N LYS A 164 -7.24 -6.06 -18.98
CA LYS A 164 -7.90 -6.91 -17.99
C LYS A 164 -6.91 -7.61 -17.09
N ILE A 165 -7.16 -7.50 -15.79
CA ILE A 165 -6.39 -8.20 -14.77
C ILE A 165 -7.35 -8.83 -13.74
N ASN A 166 -7.07 -10.08 -13.37
CA ASN A 166 -7.78 -10.75 -12.29
C ASN A 166 -7.19 -10.32 -10.95
N ILE A 167 -8.03 -9.92 -10.01
CA ILE A 167 -7.61 -9.59 -8.66
C ILE A 167 -7.50 -10.90 -7.86
N PRO A 168 -6.28 -11.28 -7.41
CA PRO A 168 -6.09 -12.57 -6.78
C PRO A 168 -6.90 -12.70 -5.48
N LYS A 169 -7.50 -13.86 -5.29
CA LYS A 169 -8.27 -14.22 -4.10
C LYS A 169 -7.56 -15.33 -3.36
N LYS A 170 -7.66 -15.33 -2.05
CA LYS A 170 -7.16 -16.43 -1.22
C LYS A 170 -7.70 -17.78 -1.68
N GLY A 171 -6.80 -18.73 -1.93
CA GLY A 171 -7.13 -20.08 -2.42
C GLY A 171 -7.17 -20.20 -3.93
N ASP A 172 -7.03 -19.11 -4.69
CA ASP A 172 -6.87 -19.19 -6.13
C ASP A 172 -5.59 -19.96 -6.49
N THR A 173 -5.67 -20.70 -7.57
CA THR A 173 -4.54 -21.46 -8.11
C THR A 173 -4.03 -20.79 -9.37
N ILE A 174 -2.77 -20.42 -9.40
CA ILE A 174 -2.11 -19.79 -10.56
C ILE A 174 -1.06 -20.78 -11.09
N LYS A 175 -1.16 -21.18 -12.36
CA LYS A 175 -0.12 -22.00 -13.00
C LYS A 175 1.16 -21.21 -13.15
N VAL A 176 2.27 -21.83 -12.81
CA VAL A 176 3.59 -21.23 -12.98
C VAL A 176 4.01 -21.31 -14.44
N SER A 177 4.19 -20.16 -15.09
CA SER A 177 4.64 -20.06 -16.48
C SER A 177 5.51 -18.81 -16.68
N SER A 178 6.23 -18.76 -17.80
CA SER A 178 7.01 -17.58 -18.16
C SER A 178 6.12 -16.35 -18.43
N GLU A 179 4.90 -16.55 -18.92
CA GLU A 179 3.96 -15.48 -19.27
C GLU A 179 3.45 -14.72 -18.06
N ASN A 180 3.33 -15.38 -16.89
CA ASN A 180 2.85 -14.76 -15.67
C ASN A 180 3.93 -14.63 -14.58
N ALA A 181 5.20 -14.79 -14.94
CA ALA A 181 6.32 -14.78 -14.00
C ALA A 181 6.37 -13.50 -13.16
N GLN A 182 6.19 -12.32 -13.79
CA GLN A 182 6.20 -11.04 -13.09
C GLN A 182 5.06 -10.92 -12.07
N LEU A 183 3.86 -11.33 -12.46
CA LEU A 183 2.70 -11.39 -11.58
C LEU A 183 2.93 -12.32 -10.39
N LEU A 184 3.46 -13.52 -10.66
CA LEU A 184 3.76 -14.51 -9.63
C LEU A 184 4.82 -14.03 -8.65
N LEU A 185 5.94 -13.46 -9.14
CA LEU A 185 6.97 -12.87 -8.28
C LEU A 185 6.39 -11.78 -7.38
N HIS A 186 5.52 -10.95 -7.93
CA HIS A 186 4.86 -9.89 -7.18
C HIS A 186 3.98 -10.44 -6.05
N ILE A 187 3.10 -11.40 -6.35
CA ILE A 187 2.19 -12.02 -5.38
C ILE A 187 2.97 -12.81 -4.31
N MET A 188 3.91 -13.66 -4.72
CA MET A 188 4.70 -14.48 -3.80
C MET A 188 5.50 -13.63 -2.82
N LEU A 189 6.10 -12.51 -3.27
CA LEU A 189 6.79 -11.58 -2.38
C LEU A 189 5.84 -10.90 -1.40
N LEU A 190 4.63 -10.53 -1.83
CA LEU A 190 3.61 -9.94 -0.96
C LEU A 190 3.05 -10.96 0.04
N ASP A 191 3.02 -12.24 -0.30
CA ASP A 191 2.68 -13.33 0.61
C ASP A 191 3.82 -13.66 1.59
N GLY A 192 5.01 -13.09 1.38
CA GLY A 192 6.15 -13.20 2.29
C GLY A 192 7.15 -14.30 1.94
N HIS A 193 7.06 -14.89 0.74
CA HIS A 193 8.03 -15.88 0.28
C HIS A 193 9.40 -15.28 0.00
N GLU A 194 10.43 -16.03 0.28
CA GLU A 194 11.79 -15.68 -0.12
C GLU A 194 12.02 -16.14 -1.57
N ILE A 195 12.36 -15.17 -2.44
CA ILE A 195 12.67 -15.43 -3.84
C ILE A 195 14.10 -15.06 -4.12
N THR A 196 14.86 -15.99 -4.67
CA THR A 196 16.27 -15.83 -5.02
C THR A 196 16.51 -16.22 -6.48
N LEU A 197 17.47 -15.57 -7.11
CA LEU A 197 18.01 -15.94 -8.40
C LEU A 197 19.48 -16.31 -8.22
N GLU A 198 19.82 -17.57 -8.40
CA GLU A 198 21.15 -18.12 -8.22
C GLU A 198 21.85 -18.33 -9.55
N ASN A 199 23.05 -17.82 -9.68
CA ASN A 199 23.94 -18.14 -10.80
C ASN A 199 25.34 -18.52 -10.29
N SER A 200 26.24 -18.88 -11.20
CA SER A 200 27.59 -19.32 -10.87
C SER A 200 28.46 -18.27 -10.18
N MET A 201 28.09 -17.00 -10.25
CA MET A 201 28.90 -15.88 -9.71
C MET A 201 28.35 -15.35 -8.39
N GLN A 202 27.01 -15.28 -8.26
CA GLN A 202 26.37 -14.68 -7.07
C GLN A 202 24.89 -15.07 -6.97
N ASN A 203 24.34 -14.86 -5.78
CA ASN A 203 22.93 -15.02 -5.50
C ASN A 203 22.28 -13.65 -5.37
N TYR A 204 21.16 -13.47 -6.06
CA TYR A 204 20.32 -12.29 -5.98
C TYR A 204 19.09 -12.59 -5.13
N LYS A 205 18.60 -11.60 -4.39
CA LYS A 205 17.37 -11.72 -3.63
C LYS A 205 16.33 -10.74 -4.16
N PHE A 206 15.11 -11.20 -4.39
CA PHE A 206 14.00 -10.32 -4.72
C PHE A 206 13.44 -9.63 -3.48
N THR A 207 13.02 -8.39 -3.63
CA THR A 207 12.41 -7.57 -2.57
C THR A 207 11.34 -6.66 -3.13
N MET A 208 10.31 -6.37 -2.35
CA MET A 208 9.31 -5.36 -2.66
C MET A 208 9.77 -3.93 -2.34
N THR A 209 10.79 -3.77 -1.51
CA THR A 209 11.35 -2.44 -1.21
C THR A 209 12.42 -2.11 -2.25
N SER A 210 12.27 -1.01 -2.97
CA SER A 210 13.29 -0.59 -3.92
C SER A 210 14.61 -0.30 -3.21
N PRO A 211 15.76 -0.58 -3.84
CA PRO A 211 17.07 -0.27 -3.27
C PRO A 211 17.26 1.21 -2.96
N ASP A 212 16.71 2.11 -3.78
CA ASP A 212 16.77 3.55 -3.54
C ASP A 212 16.02 3.96 -2.26
N GLU A 213 14.90 3.30 -1.97
CA GLU A 213 14.15 3.49 -0.73
C GLU A 213 14.90 2.91 0.46
N LEU A 214 15.53 1.75 0.29
CA LEU A 214 16.39 1.16 1.31
C LEU A 214 17.55 2.08 1.65
N TRP A 215 18.20 2.66 0.64
CA TRP A 215 19.29 3.63 0.82
C TRP A 215 18.86 4.91 1.54
N ARG A 216 17.71 5.45 1.19
CA ARG A 216 17.16 6.61 1.91
C ARG A 216 16.96 6.33 3.39
N ARG A 217 16.55 5.12 3.74
CA ARG A 217 16.31 4.69 5.13
C ARG A 217 17.60 4.59 5.94
N ILE A 218 18.68 4.10 5.37
CA ILE A 218 19.96 3.92 6.08
C ILE A 218 20.85 5.16 6.05
N GLY A 219 20.36 6.28 5.51
CA GLY A 219 21.03 7.58 5.57
C GLY A 219 22.29 7.69 4.72
N LYS A 220 22.48 6.84 3.71
CA LYS A 220 23.61 6.96 2.78
C LYS A 220 23.31 7.97 1.69
N PRO A 221 24.34 8.72 1.22
CA PRO A 221 24.15 9.76 0.21
C PRO A 221 23.63 9.18 -1.09
N LYS A 222 22.76 9.96 -1.77
CA LYS A 222 22.22 9.67 -3.11
C LYS A 222 23.35 9.58 -4.14
N VAL A 223 24.07 8.50 -4.19
CA VAL A 223 24.91 8.17 -5.35
C VAL A 223 23.99 7.40 -6.29
N TYR A 224 23.48 8.10 -7.28
CA TYR A 224 22.74 7.51 -8.38
C TYR A 224 23.70 6.59 -9.15
N LYS A 225 23.73 5.33 -8.77
CA LYS A 225 24.28 4.27 -9.62
C LYS A 225 23.11 3.30 -9.84
N PRO A 226 22.90 2.83 -11.07
CA PRO A 226 21.91 1.80 -11.38
C PRO A 226 22.27 0.44 -10.76
N TYR A 227 23.19 0.43 -9.79
CA TYR A 227 23.61 -0.74 -9.05
C TYR A 227 23.09 -0.63 -7.63
N TYR A 228 22.35 -1.64 -7.25
CA TYR A 228 21.89 -1.87 -5.88
C TYR A 228 23.07 -1.83 -4.91
N PRO A 229 22.88 -1.34 -3.69
CA PRO A 229 23.95 -1.13 -2.72
C PRO A 229 24.83 -2.34 -2.45
N GLN A 230 24.35 -3.53 -2.77
CA GLN A 230 25.09 -4.78 -2.60
C GLN A 230 25.15 -5.60 -3.90
N GLY A 231 24.66 -5.07 -5.01
CA GLY A 231 24.66 -5.76 -6.31
C GLY A 231 23.69 -6.96 -6.41
N ASN A 232 23.01 -7.31 -5.32
CA ASN A 232 22.33 -8.60 -5.18
C ASN A 232 20.81 -8.48 -4.92
N LEU A 233 20.23 -7.27 -4.99
CA LEU A 233 18.80 -7.06 -4.78
C LEU A 233 18.09 -6.82 -6.11
N LEU A 234 17.00 -7.54 -6.34
CA LEU A 234 16.12 -7.41 -7.50
C LEU A 234 14.72 -7.01 -7.04
N VAL A 235 13.93 -6.46 -7.96
CA VAL A 235 12.53 -6.10 -7.72
C VAL A 235 11.64 -6.71 -8.79
N PRO A 236 10.41 -7.15 -8.46
CA PRO A 236 9.55 -7.88 -9.40
C PRO A 236 9.03 -7.04 -10.58
N TRP A 237 9.07 -5.71 -10.48
CA TRP A 237 8.64 -4.79 -11.55
C TRP A 237 9.77 -4.36 -12.50
N SER A 238 10.95 -4.92 -12.37
CA SER A 238 12.10 -4.65 -13.24
C SER A 238 12.74 -5.97 -13.65
N THR A 239 12.02 -6.74 -14.46
CA THR A 239 12.44 -8.08 -14.91
C THR A 239 13.11 -8.08 -16.27
N ASP A 240 13.14 -6.97 -17.00
CA ASP A 240 13.61 -6.89 -18.39
C ASP A 240 15.08 -7.26 -18.59
N ASN A 241 15.88 -7.19 -17.52
CA ASN A 241 17.31 -7.50 -17.56
C ASN A 241 17.73 -8.41 -16.40
N LEU A 242 16.95 -9.45 -16.13
CA LEU A 242 17.34 -10.43 -15.10
C LEU A 242 18.65 -11.13 -15.52
N PRO A 243 19.61 -11.28 -14.59
CA PRO A 243 20.77 -12.10 -14.82
C PRO A 243 20.34 -13.55 -15.15
N SER A 244 21.08 -14.23 -15.99
CA SER A 244 20.87 -15.68 -16.20
C SER A 244 21.10 -16.44 -14.90
N GLY A 245 20.21 -17.36 -14.56
CA GLY A 245 20.31 -18.14 -13.31
C GLY A 245 19.08 -18.98 -13.06
N THR A 246 19.09 -19.70 -11.93
CA THR A 246 17.95 -20.49 -11.47
C THR A 246 17.15 -19.69 -10.46
N LEU A 247 15.89 -19.41 -10.80
CA LEU A 247 14.95 -18.78 -9.90
C LEU A 247 14.42 -19.79 -8.88
N LYS A 248 14.52 -19.46 -7.59
CA LYS A 248 14.04 -20.32 -6.48
C LYS A 248 13.06 -19.56 -5.60
N VAL A 249 12.07 -20.28 -5.13
CA VAL A 249 11.08 -19.82 -4.13
C VAL A 249 11.24 -20.66 -2.89
N ASN A 250 11.58 -20.05 -1.76
CA ASN A 250 11.90 -20.74 -0.51
C ASN A 250 12.93 -21.88 -0.69
N GLY A 251 13.91 -21.68 -1.58
CA GLY A 251 14.95 -22.65 -1.91
C GLY A 251 14.57 -23.70 -2.96
N ILE A 252 13.31 -23.80 -3.39
CA ILE A 252 12.82 -24.74 -4.41
C ILE A 252 12.91 -24.06 -5.78
N PRO A 253 13.53 -24.68 -6.80
CA PRO A 253 13.54 -24.19 -8.16
C PRO A 253 12.13 -23.94 -8.70
N ILE A 254 11.89 -22.80 -9.36
CA ILE A 254 10.53 -22.43 -9.80
C ILE A 254 9.96 -23.39 -10.84
N ASN A 255 10.80 -24.04 -11.64
CA ASN A 255 10.40 -25.04 -12.63
C ASN A 255 9.90 -26.37 -12.02
N GLU A 256 10.14 -26.59 -10.73
CA GLU A 256 9.58 -27.71 -9.97
C GLU A 256 8.20 -27.39 -9.39
N ILE A 257 7.80 -26.10 -9.40
CA ILE A 257 6.51 -25.62 -8.90
C ILE A 257 5.56 -25.52 -10.09
N GLN A 258 4.55 -26.37 -10.15
CA GLN A 258 3.57 -26.35 -11.24
C GLN A 258 2.48 -25.30 -11.04
N GLU A 259 2.06 -25.12 -9.79
CA GLU A 259 0.96 -24.23 -9.39
C GLU A 259 1.32 -23.49 -8.11
N TYR A 260 0.86 -22.25 -8.01
CA TYR A 260 0.95 -21.44 -6.82
C TYR A 260 -0.44 -21.19 -6.23
N TYR A 261 -0.59 -21.41 -4.94
CA TYR A 261 -1.81 -21.15 -4.20
C TYR A 261 -1.72 -19.80 -3.49
N VAL A 262 -2.61 -18.88 -3.86
CA VAL A 262 -2.66 -17.54 -3.29
C VAL A 262 -3.02 -17.60 -1.81
N GLU A 263 -2.20 -17.03 -0.93
CA GLU A 263 -2.31 -17.21 0.51
C GLU A 263 -3.25 -16.21 1.18
N GLN A 264 -3.48 -15.04 0.56
CA GLN A 264 -4.35 -14.00 1.08
C GLN A 264 -5.16 -13.32 -0.01
N ASP A 265 -6.17 -12.55 0.40
CA ASP A 265 -6.96 -11.71 -0.50
C ASP A 265 -6.17 -10.47 -0.94
N TYR A 266 -6.41 -10.05 -2.17
CA TYR A 266 -5.83 -8.85 -2.77
C TYR A 266 -6.92 -7.88 -3.21
N TYR A 267 -6.56 -6.60 -3.21
CA TYR A 267 -7.46 -5.50 -3.58
C TYR A 267 -6.77 -4.59 -4.58
N PHE A 268 -7.57 -3.86 -5.35
CA PHE A 268 -7.06 -2.85 -6.27
C PHE A 268 -7.58 -1.49 -5.85
N ALA A 269 -6.69 -0.57 -5.55
CA ALA A 269 -7.00 0.71 -4.95
C ALA A 269 -6.54 1.86 -5.85
N VAL A 270 -7.45 2.79 -6.18
CA VAL A 270 -7.22 3.91 -7.10
C VAL A 270 -7.55 5.22 -6.40
N GLY A 271 -6.79 6.27 -6.71
CA GLY A 271 -7.08 7.61 -6.20
C GLY A 271 -8.26 8.28 -6.90
N ASP A 272 -9.04 9.07 -6.17
CA ASP A 272 -10.18 9.80 -6.72
C ASP A 272 -9.74 10.92 -7.68
N ASN A 273 -8.56 11.51 -7.47
CA ASN A 273 -7.87 12.34 -8.45
C ASN A 273 -7.16 11.45 -9.48
N ARG A 274 -7.93 10.96 -10.46
CA ARG A 274 -7.56 9.88 -11.39
C ARG A 274 -6.29 10.16 -12.18
N ASP A 275 -6.01 11.42 -12.52
CA ASP A 275 -4.86 11.80 -13.32
C ASP A 275 -3.61 12.11 -12.49
N ASP A 276 -3.76 12.46 -11.21
CA ASP A 276 -2.66 12.79 -10.30
C ASP A 276 -2.64 11.85 -9.10
N SER A 277 -2.58 10.55 -9.37
CA SER A 277 -2.52 9.51 -8.33
C SER A 277 -1.53 8.42 -8.69
N LEU A 278 -0.55 8.23 -7.82
CA LEU A 278 0.28 7.03 -7.79
C LEU A 278 -0.45 5.95 -7.01
N ASP A 279 -1.06 4.97 -7.72
CA ASP A 279 -1.95 3.98 -7.14
C ASP A 279 -1.74 2.57 -7.73
N SER A 280 -2.68 1.64 -7.54
CA SER A 280 -2.55 0.25 -7.97
C SER A 280 -2.29 0.07 -9.47
N ARG A 281 -2.66 1.04 -10.30
CA ARG A 281 -2.30 1.03 -11.73
C ARG A 281 -0.80 1.03 -11.97
N PHE A 282 -0.01 1.51 -11.01
CA PHE A 282 1.45 1.63 -11.10
C PHE A 282 2.20 0.63 -10.25
N TRP A 283 1.76 0.37 -9.03
CA TRP A 283 2.48 -0.46 -8.08
C TRP A 283 1.81 -1.81 -7.78
N GLY A 284 0.60 -2.06 -8.31
CA GLY A 284 -0.09 -3.34 -8.26
C GLY A 284 -1.04 -3.50 -7.08
N PHE A 285 -1.14 -4.71 -6.55
CA PHE A 285 -2.14 -5.10 -5.56
C PHE A 285 -1.86 -4.61 -4.15
N VAL A 286 -2.95 -4.37 -3.41
CA VAL A 286 -2.91 -4.17 -1.95
C VAL A 286 -3.24 -5.50 -1.28
N PRO A 287 -2.29 -6.16 -0.62
CA PRO A 287 -2.58 -7.40 0.09
C PRO A 287 -3.40 -7.14 1.35
N ARG A 288 -4.26 -8.07 1.72
CA ARG A 288 -5.15 -7.96 2.88
C ARG A 288 -4.42 -7.64 4.18
N ASN A 289 -3.25 -8.22 4.36
CA ASN A 289 -2.44 -8.00 5.56
C ASN A 289 -1.86 -6.58 5.66
N HIS A 290 -1.80 -5.82 4.57
CA HIS A 290 -1.36 -4.41 4.54
C HIS A 290 -2.49 -3.42 4.87
N ILE A 291 -3.77 -3.80 4.70
CA ILE A 291 -4.90 -2.92 4.99
C ILE A 291 -5.00 -2.70 6.50
N ILE A 292 -4.94 -1.43 6.91
CA ILE A 292 -4.94 -1.00 8.31
C ILE A 292 -6.35 -0.66 8.77
N GLY A 293 -7.08 0.13 7.99
CA GLY A 293 -8.40 0.65 8.38
C GLY A 293 -9.10 1.40 7.26
N GLU A 294 -10.19 2.04 7.60
CA GLU A 294 -11.04 2.85 6.74
C GLU A 294 -10.96 4.32 7.17
N ALA A 295 -10.87 5.25 6.22
CA ALA A 295 -10.94 6.67 6.52
C ALA A 295 -12.38 7.04 6.87
N LEU A 296 -12.60 7.71 8.02
CA LEU A 296 -13.95 8.07 8.48
C LEU A 296 -14.32 9.52 8.18
N PHE A 297 -13.53 10.45 8.70
CA PHE A 297 -13.79 11.87 8.55
C PHE A 297 -12.52 12.69 8.75
N ALA A 298 -12.56 13.94 8.24
CA ALA A 298 -11.54 14.93 8.52
C ALA A 298 -11.89 15.67 9.82
N TYR A 299 -11.03 15.57 10.84
CA TYR A 299 -11.24 16.27 12.10
C TYR A 299 -10.63 17.67 12.13
N PHE A 300 -9.69 17.93 11.24
CA PHE A 300 -9.08 19.25 11.05
C PHE A 300 -8.51 19.36 9.64
N SER A 301 -8.35 20.58 9.13
CA SER A 301 -7.77 20.81 7.80
C SER A 301 -7.00 22.13 7.76
N LEU A 302 -5.84 22.10 7.12
CA LEU A 302 -5.00 23.28 6.85
C LEU A 302 -4.75 23.40 5.35
N ASP A 303 -4.90 24.59 4.82
CA ASP A 303 -4.29 24.90 3.54
C ASP A 303 -2.79 25.07 3.72
N ILE A 304 -2.05 24.12 3.19
CA ILE A 304 -0.58 24.08 3.27
C ILE A 304 0.10 24.49 1.96
N SER A 305 -0.66 25.00 0.99
CA SER A 305 -0.13 25.43 -0.32
C SER A 305 0.75 26.67 -0.22
N SER A 306 0.51 27.51 0.79
CA SER A 306 1.28 28.73 1.03
C SER A 306 1.39 29.03 2.53
N PHE A 307 2.46 29.72 2.93
CA PHE A 307 2.63 30.19 4.30
C PHE A 307 2.12 31.62 4.45
N PRO A 308 1.40 32.01 5.53
CA PRO A 308 1.00 31.17 6.68
C PRO A 308 -0.09 30.17 6.34
N TYR A 309 -0.05 28.98 6.96
CA TYR A 309 -1.07 27.96 6.78
C TYR A 309 -2.42 28.43 7.29
N ILE A 310 -3.47 28.26 6.47
CA ILE A 310 -4.81 28.76 6.76
C ILE A 310 -5.72 27.58 7.13
N PRO A 311 -6.40 27.61 8.29
CA PRO A 311 -7.40 26.60 8.63
C PRO A 311 -8.59 26.63 7.66
N ARG A 312 -8.99 25.45 7.17
CA ARG A 312 -10.19 25.22 6.37
C ARG A 312 -11.30 24.67 7.27
N PHE A 313 -12.07 25.57 7.88
CA PHE A 313 -13.10 25.21 8.85
C PHE A 313 -14.28 24.45 8.24
N ASP A 314 -14.57 24.68 6.96
CA ASP A 314 -15.59 23.99 6.16
C ASP A 314 -15.32 22.50 6.00
N ARG A 315 -14.07 22.09 6.17
CA ARG A 315 -13.64 20.68 6.08
C ARG A 315 -13.77 19.92 7.39
N ILE A 316 -13.97 20.61 8.52
CA ILE A 316 -14.04 19.96 9.84
C ILE A 316 -15.32 19.16 9.95
N GLY A 317 -15.20 17.85 10.23
CA GLY A 317 -16.31 16.90 10.30
C GLY A 317 -16.77 16.34 8.93
N THR A 318 -16.06 16.66 7.84
CA THR A 318 -16.35 16.08 6.51
C THR A 318 -16.20 14.57 6.56
N ILE A 319 -17.29 13.83 6.34
CA ILE A 319 -17.31 12.38 6.26
C ILE A 319 -16.68 11.95 4.95
N ILE A 320 -15.82 10.94 5.00
CA ILE A 320 -15.15 10.36 3.83
C ILE A 320 -16.00 9.19 3.33
N GLN A 321 -16.48 9.30 2.08
CA GLN A 321 -17.33 8.30 1.42
C GLN A 321 -16.84 8.01 0.01
#